data_733097f478837e7709c5e5143ac0b5d6
#
_entry.id   733097f478837e7709c5e5143ac0b5d6
#
_cell.length_a   1.000
_cell.length_b   1.000
_cell.length_c   1.000
_cell.angle_alpha   90.00
_cell.angle_beta   90.00
_cell.angle_gamma   90.00
#
_symmetry.space_group_name_H-M   'P 1'
#
loop_
_entity.id
_entity.type
_entity.pdbx_description
1 polymer ?
#
loop_
_entity_poly.entity_id
_entity_poly.type
_entity_poly.pdbx_seq_one_letter_code
_entity_poly.pdbx_strand_id
1 'polypeptide(L)'
;MKDTTYLSSKLFLLIMLLAGTVSQAQTDSAPVQRAKVHHVEPLFLDLVRDLGARKGEKEFNVGADFVNTTTYIQYDVLAEYEFAPIDRLGLEIETDFSFYKQISDVEDIPKNKFDNLRLSAQYSFYVSPKYNTTFALGYTQVIKFIDFENSNNDQLITGLQYIPFIVAAKRWGSQFHTLILAGPILKHAFNTDFTAVEWQFNTSFDYEIPNSSHFIGIEFNKKVVAGEFRMTMRPQAKIQVNEALAIGLVAGFPITKNQQKFSSFFRVIYEL
;
A
#
# COMPACT_ATOMS: atom_id res chain seq x y z
N MET A 1 -0.24 -34.81 0.02
CA MET A 1 -0.42 -33.93 1.20
C MET A 1 0.83 -33.84 2.08
N LYS A 2 2.05 -33.75 1.52
CA LYS A 2 3.31 -33.69 2.31
C LYS A 2 4.27 -32.57 1.94
N ASP A 3 4.00 -31.76 0.90
CA ASP A 3 5.01 -30.79 0.40
C ASP A 3 4.72 -29.31 0.73
N THR A 4 3.51 -28.97 1.18
CA THR A 4 3.16 -27.57 1.51
C THR A 4 3.73 -27.07 2.84
N THR A 5 3.95 -27.97 3.80
CA THR A 5 4.56 -27.63 5.09
C THR A 5 6.06 -27.33 5.00
N TYR A 6 6.73 -27.88 3.98
CA TYR A 6 8.19 -27.70 3.78
C TYR A 6 8.55 -26.33 3.18
N LEU A 7 7.66 -25.75 2.39
CA LEU A 7 7.91 -24.44 1.77
C LEU A 7 7.69 -23.29 2.77
N SER A 8 6.66 -23.41 3.63
CA SER A 8 6.36 -22.40 4.67
C SER A 8 7.45 -22.33 5.75
N SER A 9 8.02 -23.49 6.14
CA SER A 9 9.08 -23.54 7.15
C SER A 9 10.40 -22.94 6.63
N LYS A 10 10.72 -23.10 5.34
CA LYS A 10 11.93 -22.52 4.73
C LYS A 10 11.81 -21.01 4.53
N LEU A 11 10.62 -20.50 4.21
CA LEU A 11 10.37 -19.07 4.09
C LEU A 11 10.45 -18.38 5.46
N PHE A 12 9.91 -19.01 6.50
CA PHE A 12 10.00 -18.52 7.88
C PHE A 12 11.45 -18.50 8.40
N LEU A 13 12.24 -19.54 8.05
CA LEU A 13 13.66 -19.62 8.41
C LEU A 13 14.50 -18.55 7.68
N LEU A 14 14.17 -18.21 6.43
CA LEU A 14 14.84 -17.18 5.65
C LEU A 14 14.58 -15.78 6.24
N ILE A 15 13.37 -15.52 6.72
CA ILE A 15 13.00 -14.26 7.40
C ILE A 15 13.71 -14.15 8.75
N MET A 16 13.84 -15.24 9.51
CA MET A 16 14.59 -15.26 10.77
C MET A 16 16.11 -15.11 10.55
N LEU A 17 16.68 -15.63 9.49
CA LEU A 17 18.10 -15.48 9.15
C LEU A 17 18.46 -14.04 8.74
N LEU A 18 17.53 -13.33 8.06
CA LEU A 18 17.69 -11.90 7.74
C LEU A 18 17.59 -11.01 8.98
N ALA A 19 16.82 -11.40 10.00
CA ALA A 19 16.74 -10.68 11.27
C ALA A 19 17.97 -10.86 12.16
N GLY A 20 18.71 -11.96 12.01
CA GLY A 20 19.86 -12.30 12.87
C GLY A 20 21.18 -11.59 12.56
N THR A 21 21.32 -10.89 11.44
CA THR A 21 22.58 -10.26 11.01
C THR A 21 22.70 -8.76 11.37
N VAL A 22 21.73 -8.18 12.08
CA VAL A 22 21.75 -6.76 12.48
C VAL A 22 22.38 -6.51 13.86
N SER A 23 22.96 -7.52 14.50
CA SER A 23 23.63 -7.36 15.79
C SER A 23 25.13 -7.09 15.60
N GLN A 24 25.53 -5.89 16.07
CA GLN A 24 26.88 -5.42 16.42
C GLN A 24 27.57 -4.45 15.46
N ALA A 25 27.36 -3.17 15.77
CA ALA A 25 28.43 -2.17 15.86
C ALA A 25 27.89 -0.97 16.68
N GLN A 26 27.77 -1.12 18.00
CA GLN A 26 27.68 0.04 18.89
C GLN A 26 29.11 0.50 19.17
N THR A 27 29.57 1.45 18.39
CA THR A 27 30.62 2.41 18.83
C THR A 27 29.87 3.62 19.39
N ASP A 28 30.21 4.03 20.62
CA ASP A 28 29.72 5.25 21.30
C ASP A 28 30.17 6.54 20.57
N SER A 29 29.72 6.72 19.36
CA SER A 29 29.70 8.00 18.67
C SER A 29 28.27 8.52 18.73
N ALA A 30 28.08 9.82 18.99
CA ALA A 30 26.78 10.47 18.92
C ALA A 30 25.99 9.93 17.68
N PRO A 31 24.71 9.61 17.81
CA PRO A 31 23.96 8.95 16.72
C PRO A 31 24.03 9.84 15.48
N VAL A 32 24.81 9.44 14.48
CA VAL A 32 24.84 10.11 13.19
C VAL A 32 23.46 9.91 12.58
N GLN A 33 22.67 10.98 12.58
CA GLN A 33 21.33 10.94 11.99
C GLN A 33 21.46 10.53 10.52
N ARG A 34 20.89 9.38 10.17
CA ARG A 34 20.92 8.88 8.80
C ARG A 34 20.20 9.85 7.86
N ALA A 35 20.74 10.01 6.66
CA ALA A 35 20.16 10.88 5.66
C ALA A 35 18.72 10.45 5.32
N LYS A 36 17.78 11.41 5.28
CA LYS A 36 16.42 11.27 4.75
C LYS A 36 16.28 12.26 3.58
N VAL A 37 15.67 11.86 2.51
CA VAL A 37 15.24 12.75 1.41
C VAL A 37 13.73 12.85 1.53
N HIS A 38 13.23 14.08 1.62
CA HIS A 38 11.79 14.30 1.60
C HIS A 38 11.24 13.99 0.21
N HIS A 39 10.26 13.12 0.15
CA HIS A 39 9.43 12.82 -1.02
C HIS A 39 7.98 13.08 -0.67
N VAL A 40 7.23 13.62 -1.61
CA VAL A 40 5.77 13.59 -1.54
C VAL A 40 5.32 12.14 -1.72
N GLU A 41 4.42 11.71 -0.86
CA GLU A 41 3.84 10.36 -0.89
C GLU A 41 2.49 10.41 -1.56
N PRO A 42 2.29 9.61 -2.63
CA PRO A 42 1.01 9.48 -3.27
C PRO A 42 -0.06 8.97 -2.30
N LEU A 43 -1.30 9.42 -2.46
CA LEU A 43 -2.36 9.13 -1.49
C LEU A 43 -3.05 7.79 -1.71
N PHE A 44 -3.08 7.29 -2.95
CA PHE A 44 -3.72 6.02 -3.29
C PHE A 44 -2.71 4.87 -3.40
N LEU A 45 -1.54 5.17 -3.95
CA LEU A 45 -0.40 4.27 -3.92
C LEU A 45 0.25 4.40 -2.54
N ASP A 46 -0.16 3.56 -1.66
CA ASP A 46 0.27 3.57 -0.29
C ASP A 46 1.70 3.04 -0.11
N LEU A 47 2.49 3.75 0.67
CA LEU A 47 3.82 3.35 1.10
C LEU A 47 3.76 2.94 2.57
N VAL A 48 4.50 1.91 2.92
CA VAL A 48 4.64 1.44 4.31
C VAL A 48 5.53 2.41 5.09
N ARG A 49 5.02 3.56 5.45
CA ARG A 49 5.74 4.69 6.05
C ARG A 49 6.64 5.41 5.05
N ASP A 50 6.95 6.65 5.36
CA ASP A 50 7.83 7.55 4.59
C ASP A 50 9.11 6.89 4.11
N LEU A 51 9.50 7.17 2.89
CA LEU A 51 10.80 6.74 2.36
C LEU A 51 11.95 7.35 3.16
N GLY A 52 12.78 6.47 3.72
CA GLY A 52 13.86 6.87 4.62
C GLY A 52 13.39 7.22 6.03
N ALA A 53 12.27 6.68 6.48
CA ALA A 53 11.70 6.87 7.81
C ALA A 53 12.75 6.83 8.92
N ARG A 54 12.55 7.61 9.96
CA ARG A 54 13.42 7.65 11.15
C ARG A 54 12.79 6.86 12.28
N LYS A 55 13.62 6.24 13.09
CA LYS A 55 13.17 5.53 14.28
C LYS A 55 12.25 6.39 15.13
N GLY A 56 11.07 5.85 15.46
CA GLY A 56 10.09 6.48 16.32
C GLY A 56 9.00 7.26 15.56
N GLU A 57 9.13 7.50 14.25
CA GLU A 57 8.04 8.05 13.44
C GLU A 57 6.86 7.10 13.45
N LYS A 58 5.65 7.64 13.60
CA LYS A 58 4.39 6.89 13.68
C LYS A 58 3.28 7.68 13.02
N GLU A 59 2.33 6.97 12.42
CA GLU A 59 1.18 7.57 11.76
C GLU A 59 -0.04 6.67 11.93
N PHE A 60 -1.20 7.27 12.02
CA PHE A 60 -2.48 6.60 12.00
C PHE A 60 -3.35 7.17 10.89
N ASN A 61 -3.85 6.30 10.03
CA ASN A 61 -4.65 6.67 8.88
C ASN A 61 -6.04 6.05 8.93
N VAL A 62 -7.02 6.81 8.47
CA VAL A 62 -8.37 6.32 8.18
C VAL A 62 -8.73 6.74 6.77
N GLY A 63 -9.14 5.79 5.95
CA GLY A 63 -9.53 6.03 4.57
C GLY A 63 -10.93 5.54 4.26
N ALA A 64 -11.54 6.17 3.26
CA ALA A 64 -12.80 5.72 2.67
C ALA A 64 -12.70 5.78 1.15
N ASP A 65 -12.90 4.65 0.47
CA ASP A 65 -12.96 4.56 -0.99
C ASP A 65 -14.40 4.35 -1.45
N PHE A 66 -14.72 4.96 -2.57
CA PHE A 66 -15.98 4.80 -3.29
C PHE A 66 -15.66 4.34 -4.70
N VAL A 67 -16.18 3.19 -5.10
CA VAL A 67 -16.00 2.64 -6.45
C VAL A 67 -17.34 2.42 -7.11
N ASN A 68 -17.62 3.14 -8.18
CA ASN A 68 -18.81 2.95 -9.01
C ASN A 68 -18.46 1.99 -10.16
N THR A 69 -19.19 0.87 -10.23
CA THR A 69 -19.08 -0.10 -11.32
C THR A 69 -20.35 -0.10 -12.20
N THR A 70 -20.43 -1.03 -13.13
CA THR A 70 -21.64 -1.22 -13.96
C THR A 70 -22.78 -1.90 -13.22
N THR A 71 -22.50 -2.67 -12.17
CA THR A 71 -23.47 -3.55 -11.50
C THR A 71 -23.69 -3.19 -10.04
N TYR A 72 -22.69 -2.63 -9.36
CA TYR A 72 -22.78 -2.25 -7.95
C TYR A 72 -21.93 -1.01 -7.63
N ILE A 73 -22.19 -0.43 -6.48
CA ILE A 73 -21.32 0.54 -5.82
C ILE A 73 -20.63 -0.19 -4.68
N GLN A 74 -19.33 0.00 -4.57
CA GLN A 74 -18.51 -0.48 -3.46
C GLN A 74 -18.06 0.71 -2.61
N TYR A 75 -18.12 0.54 -1.30
CA TYR A 75 -17.58 1.43 -0.29
C TYR A 75 -16.56 0.64 0.51
N ASP A 76 -15.32 1.09 0.52
CA ASP A 76 -14.29 0.52 1.37
C ASP A 76 -13.94 1.51 2.49
N VAL A 77 -13.68 0.98 3.67
CA VAL A 77 -13.19 1.76 4.81
C VAL A 77 -11.96 1.05 5.32
N LEU A 78 -10.86 1.80 5.44
CA LEU A 78 -9.61 1.30 6.00
C LEU A 78 -9.24 2.02 7.29
N ALA A 79 -8.53 1.30 8.15
CA ALA A 79 -7.82 1.84 9.29
C ALA A 79 -6.41 1.24 9.31
N GLU A 80 -5.41 2.09 9.44
CA GLU A 80 -4.02 1.74 9.24
C GLU A 80 -3.15 2.40 10.31
N TYR A 81 -2.17 1.65 10.79
CA TYR A 81 -1.15 2.15 11.71
C TYR A 81 0.23 1.81 11.16
N GLU A 82 1.02 2.85 10.98
CA GLU A 82 2.38 2.79 10.50
C GLU A 82 3.38 3.20 11.59
N PHE A 83 4.54 2.57 11.62
CA PHE A 83 5.61 2.97 12.52
C PHE A 83 6.99 2.57 12.01
N ALA A 84 8.01 3.32 12.44
CA ALA A 84 9.41 3.03 12.15
C ALA A 84 10.16 2.53 13.41
N PRO A 85 10.37 1.20 13.58
CA PRO A 85 11.08 0.66 14.74
C PRO A 85 12.57 0.99 14.74
N ILE A 86 13.13 1.15 13.56
CA ILE A 86 14.53 1.58 13.32
C ILE A 86 14.57 2.50 12.10
N ASP A 87 15.67 3.24 11.93
CA ASP A 87 15.86 4.09 10.76
C ASP A 87 15.72 3.30 9.46
N ARG A 88 14.95 3.86 8.50
CA ARG A 88 14.71 3.36 7.14
C ARG A 88 13.80 2.13 7.04
N LEU A 89 13.29 1.60 8.16
CA LEU A 89 12.34 0.51 8.16
C LEU A 89 10.96 1.01 8.60
N GLY A 90 10.00 0.97 7.70
CA GLY A 90 8.57 1.14 7.98
C GLY A 90 7.90 -0.21 8.18
N LEU A 91 7.00 -0.29 9.14
CA LEU A 91 6.06 -1.40 9.35
C LEU A 91 4.65 -0.84 9.40
N GLU A 92 3.69 -1.61 8.89
CA GLU A 92 2.28 -1.22 8.79
C GLU A 92 1.37 -2.38 9.14
N ILE A 93 0.27 -2.05 9.79
CA ILE A 93 -0.87 -2.93 10.00
C ILE A 93 -2.11 -2.19 9.50
N GLU A 94 -2.81 -2.75 8.52
CA GLU A 94 -4.02 -2.17 7.93
C GLU A 94 -5.16 -3.16 7.96
N THR A 95 -6.37 -2.66 8.15
CA THR A 95 -7.62 -3.43 8.09
C THR A 95 -8.59 -2.78 7.14
N ASP A 96 -9.22 -3.58 6.26
CA ASP A 96 -10.20 -3.11 5.29
C ASP A 96 -11.57 -3.74 5.49
N PHE A 97 -12.61 -2.91 5.38
CA PHE A 97 -14.02 -3.33 5.32
C PHE A 97 -14.60 -2.94 3.97
N SER A 98 -15.30 -3.86 3.33
CA SER A 98 -15.97 -3.63 2.05
C SER A 98 -17.48 -3.81 2.17
N PHE A 99 -18.22 -2.81 1.66
CA PHE A 99 -19.68 -2.78 1.63
C PHE A 99 -20.14 -2.59 0.19
N TYR A 100 -21.16 -3.34 -0.22
CA TYR A 100 -21.64 -3.36 -1.60
C TYR A 100 -23.11 -3.00 -1.67
N LYS A 101 -23.46 -2.14 -2.64
CA LYS A 101 -24.84 -1.76 -2.95
C LYS A 101 -25.12 -2.08 -4.41
N GLN A 102 -26.09 -2.95 -4.67
CA GLN A 102 -26.55 -3.29 -5.99
C GLN A 102 -27.20 -2.08 -6.70
N ILE A 103 -26.90 -1.89 -7.98
CA ILE A 103 -27.46 -0.83 -8.83
C ILE A 103 -28.00 -1.33 -10.16
N SER A 104 -28.00 -2.65 -10.39
CA SER A 104 -28.53 -3.30 -11.59
C SER A 104 -29.28 -4.57 -11.20
N ASP A 105 -30.02 -5.16 -12.14
CA ASP A 105 -30.78 -6.39 -11.93
C ASP A 105 -29.91 -7.67 -11.91
N VAL A 106 -28.59 -7.53 -11.85
CA VAL A 106 -27.66 -8.67 -11.71
C VAL A 106 -27.72 -9.17 -10.27
N GLU A 107 -28.13 -10.42 -10.07
CA GLU A 107 -28.36 -11.00 -8.74
C GLU A 107 -27.05 -11.32 -7.97
N ASP A 108 -25.94 -11.54 -8.65
CA ASP A 108 -24.68 -11.95 -8.03
C ASP A 108 -23.70 -10.77 -7.91
N ILE A 109 -23.79 -10.06 -6.79
CA ILE A 109 -22.84 -9.03 -6.39
C ILE A 109 -22.01 -9.49 -5.17
N PRO A 110 -20.79 -8.95 -4.98
CA PRO A 110 -20.03 -9.25 -3.78
C PRO A 110 -20.79 -8.92 -2.50
N LYS A 111 -20.55 -9.69 -1.44
CA LYS A 111 -21.16 -9.52 -0.12
C LYS A 111 -20.30 -8.61 0.76
N ASN A 112 -20.98 -7.96 1.74
CA ASN A 112 -20.30 -7.15 2.74
C ASN A 112 -19.35 -8.01 3.59
N LYS A 113 -18.15 -7.50 3.87
CA LYS A 113 -17.13 -8.28 4.59
C LYS A 113 -16.11 -7.40 5.31
N PHE A 114 -15.48 -7.97 6.31
CA PHE A 114 -14.13 -7.62 6.68
C PHE A 114 -13.23 -8.17 5.58
N ASP A 115 -12.75 -7.30 4.68
CA ASP A 115 -12.14 -7.77 3.44
C ASP A 115 -10.77 -8.37 3.69
N ASN A 116 -9.93 -7.65 4.42
CA ASN A 116 -8.57 -8.12 4.67
C ASN A 116 -7.90 -7.50 5.89
N LEU A 117 -6.88 -8.21 6.37
CA LEU A 117 -5.82 -7.71 7.23
C LEU A 117 -4.53 -7.69 6.42
N ARG A 118 -3.86 -6.54 6.37
CA ARG A 118 -2.58 -6.34 5.70
C ARG A 118 -1.48 -6.13 6.73
N LEU A 119 -0.36 -6.78 6.50
CA LEU A 119 0.87 -6.63 7.28
C LEU A 119 1.99 -6.30 6.31
N SER A 120 2.57 -5.13 6.44
CA SER A 120 3.55 -4.63 5.47
C SER A 120 4.86 -4.24 6.13
N ALA A 121 5.94 -4.34 5.36
CA ALA A 121 7.27 -3.89 5.72
C ALA A 121 7.96 -3.25 4.52
N GLN A 122 8.64 -2.13 4.71
CA GLN A 122 9.39 -1.43 3.67
C GLN A 122 10.73 -0.96 4.22
N TYR A 123 11.82 -1.25 3.49
CA TYR A 123 13.16 -0.82 3.85
C TYR A 123 13.81 0.02 2.77
N SER A 124 14.16 1.26 3.11
CA SER A 124 14.88 2.19 2.23
C SER A 124 16.38 1.87 2.22
N PHE A 125 16.80 1.00 1.31
CA PHE A 125 18.19 0.53 1.24
C PHE A 125 19.16 1.55 0.63
N TYR A 126 18.66 2.48 -0.20
CA TYR A 126 19.45 3.55 -0.77
C TYR A 126 18.75 4.90 -0.58
N VAL A 127 19.45 5.85 0.06
CA VAL A 127 18.98 7.23 0.28
C VAL A 127 20.11 8.17 -0.05
N SER A 128 19.94 9.01 -1.06
CA SER A 128 20.96 9.93 -1.56
C SER A 128 20.48 11.37 -1.61
N PRO A 129 20.84 12.21 -0.61
CA PRO A 129 20.55 13.64 -0.65
C PRO A 129 21.20 14.33 -1.87
N LYS A 130 22.38 13.88 -2.29
CA LYS A 130 23.08 14.44 -3.46
C LYS A 130 22.26 14.33 -4.74
N TYR A 131 21.57 13.21 -4.91
CA TYR A 131 20.75 12.95 -6.11
C TYR A 131 19.25 13.14 -5.85
N ASN A 132 18.85 13.52 -4.61
CA ASN A 132 17.45 13.61 -4.19
C ASN A 132 16.66 12.34 -4.56
N THR A 133 17.23 11.17 -4.29
CA THR A 133 16.70 9.87 -4.75
C THR A 133 16.71 8.87 -3.61
N THR A 134 15.63 8.09 -3.51
CA THR A 134 15.49 6.98 -2.57
C THR A 134 15.03 5.73 -3.29
N PHE A 135 15.63 4.57 -2.96
CA PHE A 135 15.15 3.25 -3.37
C PHE A 135 14.78 2.44 -2.14
N ALA A 136 13.67 1.74 -2.23
CA ALA A 136 13.20 0.85 -1.16
C ALA A 136 12.75 -0.50 -1.73
N LEU A 137 12.80 -1.51 -0.87
CA LEU A 137 12.17 -2.81 -1.07
C LEU A 137 11.08 -2.96 -0.03
N GLY A 138 9.96 -3.55 -0.41
CA GLY A 138 8.89 -3.82 0.51
C GLY A 138 8.19 -5.14 0.24
N TYR A 139 7.37 -5.51 1.20
CA TYR A 139 6.54 -6.70 1.14
C TYR A 139 5.26 -6.47 1.92
N THR A 140 4.13 -6.83 1.32
CA THR A 140 2.82 -6.84 1.99
C THR A 140 2.26 -8.26 1.98
N GLN A 141 1.88 -8.76 3.15
CA GLN A 141 1.08 -9.96 3.35
C GLN A 141 -0.37 -9.56 3.50
N VAL A 142 -1.25 -10.05 2.64
CA VAL A 142 -2.70 -9.84 2.76
C VAL A 142 -3.38 -11.15 3.16
N ILE A 143 -4.19 -11.09 4.20
CA ILE A 143 -5.04 -12.18 4.67
C ILE A 143 -6.48 -11.83 4.30
N LYS A 144 -7.11 -12.63 3.43
CA LYS A 144 -8.47 -12.42 2.95
C LYS A 144 -9.47 -13.18 3.79
N PHE A 145 -10.58 -12.52 4.15
CA PHE A 145 -11.64 -13.10 4.97
C PHE A 145 -12.91 -13.39 4.15
N ILE A 146 -13.73 -14.27 4.70
CA ILE A 146 -15.06 -14.60 4.19
C ILE A 146 -16.02 -13.41 4.44
N ASP A 147 -17.11 -13.35 3.69
CA ASP A 147 -18.16 -12.36 3.90
C ASP A 147 -18.95 -12.61 5.19
N PHE A 148 -19.67 -11.58 5.66
CA PHE A 148 -20.41 -11.63 6.93
C PHE A 148 -21.55 -12.63 6.94
N GLU A 149 -22.18 -12.88 5.79
CA GLU A 149 -23.31 -13.84 5.68
C GLU A 149 -22.83 -15.29 5.88
N ASN A 150 -21.57 -15.56 5.50
CA ASN A 150 -20.95 -16.88 5.61
C ASN A 150 -19.99 -17.01 6.81
N SER A 151 -19.96 -16.06 7.73
CA SER A 151 -19.04 -16.02 8.87
C SER A 151 -19.19 -17.18 9.87
N ASN A 152 -20.30 -17.91 9.82
CA ASN A 152 -20.54 -19.11 10.64
C ASN A 152 -19.86 -20.37 10.09
N ASN A 153 -19.16 -20.30 8.96
CA ASN A 153 -18.42 -21.42 8.40
C ASN A 153 -17.13 -21.67 9.22
N ASP A 154 -16.68 -22.90 9.22
CA ASP A 154 -15.44 -23.30 9.90
C ASP A 154 -14.18 -22.63 9.31
N GLN A 155 -14.28 -22.10 8.09
CA GLN A 155 -13.17 -21.46 7.39
C GLN A 155 -13.41 -19.94 7.25
N LEU A 156 -12.81 -19.15 8.15
CA LEU A 156 -12.91 -17.69 8.12
C LEU A 156 -11.96 -17.05 7.09
N ILE A 157 -10.79 -17.65 6.86
CA ILE A 157 -9.78 -17.14 5.92
C ILE A 157 -9.97 -17.83 4.59
N THR A 158 -10.18 -17.04 3.53
CA THR A 158 -10.47 -17.53 2.17
C THR A 158 -9.23 -17.57 1.28
N GLY A 159 -8.17 -16.85 1.64
CA GLY A 159 -6.95 -16.83 0.86
C GLY A 159 -5.88 -15.89 1.39
N LEU A 160 -4.74 -15.93 0.73
CA LEU A 160 -3.58 -15.09 1.02
C LEU A 160 -3.12 -14.38 -0.25
N GLN A 161 -2.54 -13.18 -0.09
CA GLN A 161 -1.79 -12.54 -1.16
C GLN A 161 -0.40 -12.17 -0.64
N TYR A 162 0.59 -12.35 -1.50
CA TYR A 162 2.00 -12.04 -1.25
C TYR A 162 2.41 -10.97 -2.25
N ILE A 163 2.81 -9.80 -1.79
CA ILE A 163 3.05 -8.62 -2.63
C ILE A 163 4.45 -8.08 -2.34
N PRO A 164 5.51 -8.68 -2.88
CA PRO A 164 6.83 -8.05 -2.87
C PRO A 164 6.84 -6.89 -3.87
N PHE A 165 7.50 -5.78 -3.51
CA PHE A 165 7.59 -4.61 -4.38
C PHE A 165 8.93 -3.88 -4.23
N ILE A 166 9.26 -3.09 -5.25
CA ILE A 166 10.36 -2.13 -5.25
C ILE A 166 9.79 -0.73 -5.45
N VAL A 167 10.37 0.24 -4.75
CA VAL A 167 10.04 1.67 -4.88
C VAL A 167 11.28 2.43 -5.33
N ALA A 168 11.07 3.35 -6.25
CA ALA A 168 12.04 4.37 -6.65
C ALA A 168 11.38 5.74 -6.58
N ALA A 169 11.94 6.66 -5.77
CA ALA A 169 11.45 8.02 -5.64
C ALA A 169 12.55 9.03 -5.94
N LYS A 170 12.17 10.11 -6.62
CA LYS A 170 13.07 11.20 -6.94
C LYS A 170 12.38 12.55 -6.78
N ARG A 171 13.08 13.49 -6.13
CA ARG A 171 12.70 14.89 -6.08
C ARG A 171 13.49 15.68 -7.13
N TRP A 172 12.77 16.48 -7.93
CA TRP A 172 13.31 17.33 -8.99
C TRP A 172 13.23 18.79 -8.55
N GLY A 173 14.37 19.38 -8.29
CA GLY A 173 14.41 20.71 -7.66
C GLY A 173 13.87 20.66 -6.24
N SER A 174 13.01 21.61 -5.89
CA SER A 174 12.42 21.75 -4.56
C SER A 174 10.96 21.32 -4.46
N GLN A 175 10.25 21.15 -5.57
CA GLN A 175 8.78 21.08 -5.59
C GLN A 175 8.23 19.87 -6.35
N PHE A 176 8.95 19.31 -7.33
CA PHE A 176 8.45 18.22 -8.14
C PHE A 176 8.96 16.87 -7.62
N HIS A 177 8.06 15.92 -7.53
CA HIS A 177 8.36 14.58 -7.05
C HIS A 177 7.83 13.54 -8.05
N THR A 178 8.56 12.47 -8.19
CA THR A 178 8.12 11.29 -8.94
C THR A 178 8.37 10.07 -8.11
N LEU A 179 7.43 9.13 -8.17
CA LEU A 179 7.55 7.84 -7.53
C LEU A 179 7.13 6.73 -8.49
N ILE A 180 7.82 5.63 -8.41
CA ILE A 180 7.52 4.39 -9.13
C ILE A 180 7.47 3.26 -8.12
N LEU A 181 6.39 2.47 -8.13
CA LEU A 181 6.29 1.22 -7.41
C LEU A 181 5.98 0.10 -8.38
N ALA A 182 6.72 -0.99 -8.32
CA ALA A 182 6.51 -2.15 -9.19
C ALA A 182 6.69 -3.46 -8.42
N GLY A 183 5.92 -4.48 -8.78
CA GLY A 183 6.04 -5.82 -8.22
C GLY A 183 4.90 -6.75 -8.62
N PRO A 184 5.05 -8.06 -8.39
CA PRO A 184 3.98 -9.03 -8.57
C PRO A 184 3.03 -9.02 -7.37
N ILE A 185 1.78 -9.42 -7.64
CA ILE A 185 0.77 -9.76 -6.64
C ILE A 185 0.47 -11.24 -6.83
N LEU A 186 0.92 -12.07 -5.89
CA LEU A 186 0.70 -13.51 -5.91
C LEU A 186 -0.53 -13.82 -5.05
N LYS A 187 -1.60 -14.32 -5.66
CA LYS A 187 -2.88 -14.62 -5.00
C LYS A 187 -3.05 -16.11 -4.85
N HIS A 188 -3.35 -16.56 -3.66
CA HIS A 188 -3.64 -17.95 -3.34
C HIS A 188 -5.00 -18.05 -2.65
N ALA A 189 -5.97 -18.69 -3.29
CA ALA A 189 -7.30 -18.95 -2.74
C ALA A 189 -7.35 -20.36 -2.17
N PHE A 190 -7.85 -20.51 -0.93
CA PHE A 190 -7.80 -21.81 -0.22
C PHE A 190 -8.81 -22.84 -0.71
N ASN A 191 -9.93 -22.39 -1.27
CA ASN A 191 -11.01 -23.25 -1.76
C ASN A 191 -10.79 -23.78 -3.20
N THR A 192 -9.71 -23.35 -3.82
CA THR A 192 -9.34 -23.73 -5.17
C THR A 192 -7.83 -23.90 -5.22
N ASP A 193 -7.32 -24.82 -6.03
CA ASP A 193 -5.88 -24.92 -6.32
C ASP A 193 -5.39 -23.73 -7.18
N PHE A 194 -6.16 -22.63 -7.15
CA PHE A 194 -5.93 -21.47 -8.01
C PHE A 194 -4.92 -20.54 -7.39
N THR A 195 -3.79 -20.37 -8.07
CA THR A 195 -2.81 -19.34 -7.80
C THR A 195 -2.75 -18.40 -9.00
N ALA A 196 -3.09 -17.14 -8.78
CA ALA A 196 -2.99 -16.11 -9.81
C ALA A 196 -1.79 -15.20 -9.56
N VAL A 197 -1.15 -14.77 -10.64
CA VAL A 197 -0.10 -13.76 -10.63
C VAL A 197 -0.60 -12.55 -11.39
N GLU A 198 -0.65 -11.41 -10.72
CA GLU A 198 -0.87 -10.10 -11.34
C GLU A 198 0.42 -9.28 -11.22
N TRP A 199 0.62 -8.34 -12.13
CA TRP A 199 1.73 -7.40 -12.06
C TRP A 199 1.20 -6.00 -11.85
N GLN A 200 1.80 -5.25 -10.93
CA GLN A 200 1.52 -3.84 -10.74
C GLN A 200 2.74 -2.99 -11.11
N PHE A 201 2.45 -1.86 -11.73
CA PHE A 201 3.42 -0.84 -12.08
C PHE A 201 2.78 0.54 -11.91
N ASN A 202 2.97 1.14 -10.76
CA ASN A 202 2.35 2.40 -10.39
C ASN A 202 3.37 3.54 -10.50
N THR A 203 2.89 4.70 -10.91
CA THR A 203 3.73 5.89 -11.03
C THR A 203 2.97 7.10 -10.54
N SER A 204 3.64 8.02 -9.85
CA SER A 204 3.09 9.32 -9.51
C SER A 204 3.97 10.46 -10.00
N PHE A 205 3.34 11.60 -10.20
CA PHE A 205 3.97 12.88 -10.44
C PHE A 205 3.26 13.92 -9.58
N ASP A 206 3.98 14.51 -8.64
CA ASP A 206 3.42 15.36 -7.60
C ASP A 206 4.15 16.70 -7.56
N TYR A 207 3.40 17.76 -7.27
CA TYR A 207 3.89 19.12 -7.08
C TYR A 207 3.58 19.58 -5.66
N GLU A 208 4.62 19.77 -4.86
CA GLU A 208 4.53 20.33 -3.52
C GLU A 208 4.42 21.86 -3.59
N ILE A 209 3.39 22.40 -2.95
CA ILE A 209 3.16 23.85 -2.94
C ILE A 209 4.21 24.53 -2.08
N PRO A 210 4.92 25.55 -2.58
CA PRO A 210 5.99 26.22 -1.85
C PRO A 210 5.56 26.72 -0.48
N ASN A 211 6.45 26.58 0.51
CA ASN A 211 6.25 27.00 1.89
C ASN A 211 5.03 26.35 2.58
N SER A 212 4.65 25.17 2.14
CA SER A 212 3.57 24.39 2.75
C SER A 212 3.89 22.90 2.64
N SER A 213 3.10 22.05 3.34
CA SER A 213 3.08 20.60 3.15
C SER A 213 1.89 20.14 2.32
N HIS A 214 1.26 21.07 1.58
CA HIS A 214 0.21 20.74 0.62
C HIS A 214 0.83 20.25 -0.68
N PHE A 215 0.18 19.32 -1.33
CA PHE A 215 0.56 18.96 -2.70
C PHE A 215 -0.67 18.67 -3.57
N ILE A 216 -0.48 18.80 -4.86
CA ILE A 216 -1.35 18.28 -5.90
C ILE A 216 -0.56 17.33 -6.78
N GLY A 217 -1.20 16.29 -7.28
CA GLY A 217 -0.49 15.31 -8.09
C GLY A 217 -1.41 14.46 -8.94
N ILE A 218 -0.80 13.52 -9.62
CA ILE A 218 -1.48 12.54 -10.44
C ILE A 218 -0.78 11.19 -10.33
N GLU A 219 -1.55 10.15 -10.05
CA GLU A 219 -1.09 8.77 -10.08
C GLU A 219 -1.62 8.04 -11.31
N PHE A 220 -0.83 7.10 -11.80
CA PHE A 220 -1.23 6.11 -12.81
C PHE A 220 -1.04 4.72 -12.22
N ASN A 221 -2.15 4.12 -11.78
CA ASN A 221 -2.15 2.76 -11.27
C ASN A 221 -2.37 1.79 -12.41
N LYS A 222 -1.40 0.94 -12.67
CA LYS A 222 -1.35 0.00 -13.78
C LYS A 222 -1.25 -1.41 -13.24
N LYS A 223 -2.06 -2.31 -13.80
CA LYS A 223 -2.02 -3.75 -13.49
C LYS A 223 -2.09 -4.57 -14.77
N VAL A 224 -1.42 -5.71 -14.77
CA VAL A 224 -1.63 -6.76 -15.77
C VAL A 224 -2.28 -7.93 -15.05
N VAL A 225 -3.50 -8.26 -15.44
CA VAL A 225 -4.34 -9.30 -14.83
C VAL A 225 -4.74 -10.28 -15.91
N ALA A 226 -4.35 -11.54 -15.81
CA ALA A 226 -4.62 -12.58 -16.82
C ALA A 226 -4.24 -12.14 -18.27
N GLY A 227 -3.15 -11.39 -18.41
CA GLY A 227 -2.69 -10.86 -19.71
C GLY A 227 -3.36 -9.55 -20.14
N GLU A 228 -4.39 -9.09 -19.46
CA GLU A 228 -5.07 -7.82 -19.76
C GLU A 228 -4.40 -6.65 -19.01
N PHE A 229 -4.06 -5.61 -19.74
CA PHE A 229 -3.57 -4.36 -19.17
C PHE A 229 -4.72 -3.48 -18.70
N ARG A 230 -4.64 -3.03 -17.45
CA ARG A 230 -5.61 -2.12 -16.83
C ARG A 230 -4.89 -0.90 -16.27
N MET A 231 -5.44 0.29 -16.51
CA MET A 231 -4.88 1.55 -16.02
C MET A 231 -5.99 2.47 -15.51
N THR A 232 -5.75 3.05 -14.33
CA THR A 232 -6.59 4.10 -13.74
C THR A 232 -5.70 5.32 -13.48
N MET A 233 -6.15 6.48 -13.93
CA MET A 233 -5.55 7.78 -13.65
C MET A 233 -6.21 8.36 -12.38
N ARG A 234 -5.39 8.84 -11.44
CA ARG A 234 -5.85 9.37 -10.16
C ARG A 234 -5.26 10.74 -9.86
N PRO A 235 -5.90 11.85 -10.29
CA PRO A 235 -5.59 13.16 -9.73
C PRO A 235 -5.83 13.16 -8.23
N GLN A 236 -4.95 13.83 -7.50
CA GLN A 236 -4.94 13.84 -6.05
C GLN A 236 -4.52 15.19 -5.48
N ALA A 237 -4.94 15.45 -4.23
CA ALA A 237 -4.52 16.61 -3.45
C ALA A 237 -4.40 16.24 -1.98
N LYS A 238 -3.31 16.67 -1.32
CA LYS A 238 -3.13 16.60 0.14
C LYS A 238 -3.20 18.00 0.70
N ILE A 239 -4.02 18.19 1.72
CA ILE A 239 -4.20 19.43 2.46
C ILE A 239 -3.69 19.20 3.88
N GLN A 240 -2.60 19.86 4.26
CA GLN A 240 -2.13 19.86 5.64
C GLN A 240 -2.98 20.81 6.46
N VAL A 241 -3.68 20.30 7.47
CA VAL A 241 -4.56 21.06 8.34
C VAL A 241 -3.76 21.72 9.48
N ASN A 242 -2.84 20.96 10.07
CA ASN A 242 -1.88 21.42 11.06
C ASN A 242 -0.63 20.49 11.04
N GLU A 243 0.30 20.63 11.98
CA GLU A 243 1.54 19.84 11.99
C GLU A 243 1.31 18.33 12.06
N ALA A 244 0.22 17.88 12.69
CA ALA A 244 -0.07 16.47 12.89
C ALA A 244 -1.19 15.92 11.99
N LEU A 245 -2.01 16.77 11.35
CA LEU A 245 -3.22 16.36 10.65
C LEU A 245 -3.20 16.77 9.20
N ALA A 246 -3.39 15.82 8.30
CA ALA A 246 -3.60 16.08 6.88
C ALA A 246 -4.85 15.35 6.34
N ILE A 247 -5.37 15.86 5.23
CA ILE A 247 -6.50 15.32 4.49
C ILE A 247 -6.06 15.03 3.05
N GLY A 248 -6.29 13.82 2.59
CA GLY A 248 -6.06 13.38 1.23
C GLY A 248 -7.35 13.23 0.45
N LEU A 249 -7.35 13.69 -0.80
CA LEU A 249 -8.46 13.57 -1.75
C LEU A 249 -7.93 12.99 -3.06
N VAL A 250 -8.58 11.94 -3.56
CA VAL A 250 -8.22 11.29 -4.82
C VAL A 250 -9.48 11.02 -5.63
N ALA A 251 -9.43 11.27 -6.93
CA ALA A 251 -10.47 10.86 -7.88
C ALA A 251 -9.87 9.85 -8.88
N GLY A 252 -10.58 8.77 -9.18
CA GLY A 252 -10.08 7.70 -10.05
C GLY A 252 -10.88 7.58 -11.36
N PHE A 253 -10.18 7.72 -12.49
CA PHE A 253 -10.73 7.64 -13.83
C PHE A 253 -10.08 6.45 -14.56
N PRO A 254 -10.82 5.35 -14.83
CA PRO A 254 -10.30 4.26 -15.65
C PRO A 254 -9.97 4.75 -17.07
N ILE A 255 -8.73 4.50 -17.50
CA ILE A 255 -8.27 4.81 -18.86
C ILE A 255 -8.54 3.62 -19.79
N THR A 256 -8.40 2.40 -19.28
CA THR A 256 -8.76 1.19 -20.03
C THR A 256 -10.21 0.79 -19.72
N LYS A 257 -10.90 0.21 -20.71
CA LYS A 257 -12.25 -0.32 -20.50
C LYS A 257 -12.22 -1.44 -19.45
N ASN A 258 -12.98 -1.25 -18.37
CA ASN A 258 -13.22 -2.24 -17.33
C ASN A 258 -14.62 -2.03 -16.77
N GLN A 259 -15.02 -2.78 -15.75
CA GLN A 259 -16.34 -2.62 -15.11
C GLN A 259 -16.43 -1.35 -14.25
N GLN A 260 -15.30 -0.80 -13.79
CA GLN A 260 -15.24 0.42 -13.02
C GLN A 260 -15.51 1.63 -13.92
N LYS A 261 -16.36 2.54 -13.47
CA LYS A 261 -16.67 3.82 -14.15
C LYS A 261 -15.93 4.99 -13.52
N PHE A 262 -15.89 5.01 -12.21
CA PHE A 262 -15.30 6.08 -11.41
C PHE A 262 -14.95 5.57 -10.01
N SER A 263 -13.95 6.15 -9.36
CA SER A 263 -13.72 5.98 -7.93
C SER A 263 -13.30 7.30 -7.28
N SER A 264 -13.45 7.39 -5.97
CA SER A 264 -12.89 8.50 -5.17
C SER A 264 -12.40 7.95 -3.85
N PHE A 265 -11.26 8.45 -3.38
CA PHE A 265 -10.68 8.06 -2.11
C PHE A 265 -10.45 9.30 -1.25
N PHE A 266 -10.87 9.20 -0.01
CA PHE A 266 -10.66 10.19 1.04
C PHE A 266 -9.80 9.56 2.13
N ARG A 267 -8.79 10.29 2.60
CA ARG A 267 -7.88 9.82 3.66
C ARG A 267 -7.67 10.91 4.70
N VAL A 268 -7.74 10.54 5.97
CA VAL A 268 -7.31 11.36 7.11
C VAL A 268 -6.02 10.76 7.61
N ILE A 269 -4.97 11.57 7.68
CA ILE A 269 -3.61 11.19 8.06
C ILE A 269 -3.28 11.91 9.37
N TYR A 270 -2.88 11.15 10.39
CA TYR A 270 -2.55 11.69 11.70
C TYR A 270 -1.16 11.22 12.15
N GLU A 271 -0.20 12.13 12.15
CA GLU A 271 1.15 11.92 12.70
C GLU A 271 1.12 11.91 14.23
N LEU A 272 1.79 10.93 14.87
CA LEU A 272 1.78 10.65 16.31
C LEU A 272 3.08 11.03 17.01
#